data_04365f58dc9714f26bce0e207f1bbcad
#
_entry.id   04365f58dc9714f26bce0e207f1bbcad
#
_cell.length_a   1.000
_cell.length_b   1.000
_cell.length_c   1.000
_cell.angle_alpha   90.00
_cell.angle_beta   90.00
_cell.angle_gamma   90.00
#
_symmetry.space_group_name_H-M   'P 1'
#
loop_
_entity.id
_entity.type
_entity.pdbx_description
1 polymer ?
#
loop_
_entity_poly.entity_id
_entity_poly.type
_entity_poly.pdbx_seq_one_letter_code
_entity_poly.pdbx_strand_id
1 'polypeptide(L)'
;MIMKFLRGLGGAKSEDAVKHDAVDYKGFRIVPTPRKAQGGWTTEGVISKDEGEHTRSERFIRADMLMSEDEAVNYSVTKAKKIIDEQGERLFKE
;
A
#
# COMPACT_ATOMS: atom_id res chain seq x y z
N MET A 1 -8.01 1.81 -22.30
CA MET A 1 -7.66 1.69 -21.83
C MET A 1 -7.32 1.41 -21.23
N ILE A 2 -7.16 1.32 -21.45
CA ILE A 2 -6.71 0.96 -20.82
C ILE A 2 -6.46 0.48 -20.14
N MET A 3 -6.36 0.30 -20.35
CA MET A 3 -6.12 -0.23 -19.71
C MET A 3 -5.95 -0.72 -19.27
N LYS A 4 -5.93 -0.98 -19.49
CA LYS A 4 -5.67 -1.52 -19.04
C LYS A 4 -5.30 -1.93 -18.63
N PHE A 5 -4.96 -2.12 -19.01
CA PHE A 5 -4.47 -2.63 -18.53
C PHE A 5 -4.14 -3.02 -18.23
N LEU A 6 -4.00 -3.26 -18.53
CA LEU A 6 -3.58 -3.76 -18.11
C LEU A 6 -3.44 -4.13 -17.72
N ARG A 7 -3.50 -4.51 -18.11
CA ARG A 7 -3.18 -4.97 -17.65
C ARG A 7 -2.92 -5.55 -17.23
N GLY A 8 -2.76 -5.70 -17.61
CA GLY A 8 -2.23 -6.37 -17.19
C GLY A 8 -1.89 -6.64 -16.94
N LEU A 9 -1.62 -6.83 -17.29
CA LEU A 9 -1.00 -7.07 -16.96
C LEU A 9 -0.74 -7.32 -16.38
N GLY A 10 -0.59 -7.47 -16.55
CA GLY A 10 -0.12 -7.87 -16.07
C GLY A 10 0.09 -8.30 -15.46
N GLY A 11 0.21 -8.61 -15.48
CA GLY A 11 0.58 -9.08 -15.01
C GLY A 11 1.02 -9.42 -14.48
N ALA A 12 1.29 -9.46 -15.02
CA ALA A 12 2.06 -9.98 -14.30
C ALA A 12 2.17 -9.94 -13.08
N LYS A 13 2.12 -9.83 -12.95
CA LYS A 13 2.13 -9.70 -11.89
C LYS A 13 2.89 -9.96 -10.92
N SER A 14 3.03 -9.33 -10.17
CA SER A 14 3.91 -9.87 -9.21
C SER A 14 3.18 -10.81 -8.31
N GLU A 15 3.68 -12.00 -8.22
CA GLU A 15 3.03 -13.00 -7.40
C GLU A 15 3.32 -12.82 -5.94
N ASP A 16 4.33 -12.03 -5.61
CA ASP A 16 4.75 -11.88 -4.23
C ASP A 16 3.91 -10.88 -3.46
N ALA A 17 3.33 -9.93 -4.15
CA ALA A 17 2.58 -8.87 -3.49
C ALA A 17 1.10 -9.14 -3.63
N VAL A 18 0.39 -9.16 -2.52
CA VAL A 18 -1.05 -9.38 -2.50
C VAL A 18 -1.71 -8.06 -2.16
N LYS A 19 -2.57 -7.62 -3.06
CA LYS A 19 -3.25 -6.34 -2.89
C LYS A 19 -4.59 -6.60 -2.22
N HIS A 20 -4.86 -5.82 -1.21
CA HIS A 20 -6.10 -5.95 -0.44
C HIS A 20 -6.95 -4.72 -0.64
N ASP A 21 -8.16 -4.76 -0.09
CA ASP A 21 -9.10 -3.65 -0.24
C ASP A 21 -8.52 -2.38 0.34
N ALA A 22 -8.82 -1.28 -0.30
CA ALA A 22 -8.37 0.01 0.16
C ALA A 22 -9.09 0.43 1.42
N VAL A 23 -8.39 1.14 2.28
CA VAL A 23 -8.94 1.72 3.50
C VAL A 23 -8.82 3.22 3.38
N ASP A 24 -9.93 3.93 3.56
CA ASP A 24 -9.90 5.39 3.53
C ASP A 24 -9.58 5.91 4.91
N TYR A 25 -8.70 6.91 4.96
CA TYR A 25 -8.28 7.48 6.23
C TYR A 25 -7.88 8.94 6.03
N LYS A 26 -8.65 9.85 6.63
CA LYS A 26 -8.37 11.30 6.60
C LYS A 26 -8.16 11.81 5.18
N GLY A 27 -8.94 11.31 4.22
CA GLY A 27 -8.83 11.75 2.85
C GLY A 27 -7.78 11.03 2.05
N PHE A 28 -7.05 10.13 2.67
CA PHE A 28 -6.07 9.30 1.98
C PHE A 28 -6.63 7.91 1.79
N ARG A 29 -6.06 7.20 0.82
CA ARG A 29 -6.42 5.81 0.56
C ARG A 29 -5.21 4.94 0.84
N ILE A 30 -5.41 3.90 1.61
CA ILE A 30 -4.35 2.97 1.99
C ILE A 30 -4.64 1.62 1.37
N VAL A 31 -3.68 1.10 0.61
CA VAL A 31 -3.80 -0.24 0.04
C VAL A 31 -2.65 -1.06 0.58
N PRO A 32 -2.90 -1.97 1.52
CA PRO A 32 -1.83 -2.83 2.02
C PRO A 32 -1.43 -3.86 0.96
N THR A 33 -0.13 -4.09 0.83
CA THR A 33 0.39 -5.02 -0.15
C THR A 33 1.48 -5.89 0.46
N PRO A 34 1.17 -6.63 1.53
CA PRO A 34 2.20 -7.46 2.14
C PRO A 34 2.63 -8.57 1.20
N ARG A 35 3.88 -8.98 1.34
CA ARG A 35 4.43 -10.05 0.52
C ARG A 35 4.92 -11.17 1.41
N LYS A 36 4.73 -12.38 0.94
CA LYS A 36 5.29 -13.52 1.63
C LYS A 36 6.79 -13.52 1.45
N ALA A 37 7.50 -13.70 2.54
CA ALA A 37 8.95 -13.68 2.51
C ALA A 37 9.46 -14.69 3.51
N GLN A 38 10.75 -14.96 3.43
CA GLN A 38 11.37 -15.83 4.39
C GLN A 38 11.26 -15.17 5.76
N GLY A 39 10.65 -15.86 6.70
CA GLY A 39 10.46 -15.32 8.03
C GLY A 39 9.09 -14.74 8.27
N GLY A 40 8.20 -14.73 7.26
CA GLY A 40 6.85 -14.26 7.48
C GLY A 40 6.34 -13.39 6.35
N TRP A 41 5.54 -12.38 6.70
CA TRP A 41 4.95 -11.46 5.74
C TRP A 41 5.47 -10.06 5.99
N THR A 42 5.71 -9.33 4.92
CA THR A 42 6.26 -7.98 5.03
C THR A 42 5.19 -6.97 5.41
N THR A 43 5.65 -5.82 5.86
CA THR A 43 4.79 -4.67 6.15
C THR A 43 5.00 -3.66 5.02
N GLU A 44 4.03 -3.57 4.12
CA GLU A 44 4.15 -2.72 2.94
C GLU A 44 2.78 -2.25 2.50
N GLY A 45 2.78 -1.19 1.74
CA GLY A 45 1.54 -0.72 1.15
C GLY A 45 1.75 0.53 0.35
N VAL A 46 0.65 1.05 -0.17
CA VAL A 46 0.64 2.28 -0.95
C VAL A 46 -0.36 3.22 -0.31
N ILE A 47 0.07 4.46 -0.10
CA ILE A 47 -0.81 5.52 0.37
C ILE A 47 -1.01 6.47 -0.79
N SER A 48 -2.26 6.78 -1.10
CA SER A 48 -2.55 7.66 -2.21
C SER A 48 -3.59 8.69 -1.82
N LYS A 49 -3.67 9.74 -2.62
CA LYS A 49 -4.65 10.78 -2.41
C LYS A 49 -5.03 11.35 -3.76
N ASP A 50 -6.33 11.43 -4.00
CA ASP A 50 -6.84 12.04 -5.22
C ASP A 50 -6.88 13.54 -5.04
N GLU A 51 -6.37 14.27 -6.02
CA GLU A 51 -6.36 15.72 -5.99
C GLU A 51 -6.87 16.22 -7.33
N GLY A 52 -8.19 16.29 -7.48
CA GLY A 52 -8.76 16.70 -8.74
C GLY A 52 -8.46 15.67 -9.81
N GLU A 53 -7.71 16.07 -10.81
CA GLU A 53 -7.40 15.18 -11.92
C GLU A 53 -6.16 14.34 -11.68
N HIS A 54 -5.50 14.57 -10.55
CA HIS A 54 -4.25 13.88 -10.25
C HIS A 54 -4.43 12.96 -9.07
N THR A 55 -3.69 11.87 -9.08
CA THR A 55 -3.58 11.00 -7.93
C THR A 55 -2.13 10.94 -7.54
N ARG A 56 -1.85 11.26 -6.31
CA ARG A 56 -0.50 11.16 -5.77
C ARG A 56 -0.41 9.88 -4.97
N SER A 57 0.70 9.22 -5.04
CA SER A 57 0.85 7.98 -4.28
C SER A 57 2.29 7.81 -3.84
N GLU A 58 2.43 7.08 -2.75
CA GLU A 58 3.73 6.82 -2.18
C GLU A 58 3.70 5.40 -1.62
N ARG A 59 4.71 4.63 -1.97
CA ARG A 59 4.83 3.28 -1.45
C ARG A 59 5.64 3.32 -0.17
N PHE A 60 5.25 2.51 0.81
CA PHE A 60 5.99 2.43 2.05
C PHE A 60 6.33 0.97 2.35
N ILE A 61 7.48 0.78 2.96
CA ILE A 61 7.96 -0.53 3.38
C ILE A 61 8.56 -0.34 4.77
N ARG A 62 8.25 -1.27 5.66
CA ARG A 62 8.82 -1.26 7.00
C ARG A 62 9.51 -2.60 7.24
N ALA A 63 10.40 -2.62 8.20
CA ALA A 63 11.20 -3.80 8.47
C ALA A 63 10.45 -4.90 9.21
N ASP A 64 9.30 -4.58 9.75
CA ASP A 64 8.56 -5.53 10.58
C ASP A 64 8.06 -6.70 9.76
N MET A 65 8.18 -7.89 10.33
CA MET A 65 7.68 -9.11 9.70
C MET A 65 6.59 -9.68 10.58
N LEU A 66 5.51 -10.11 9.97
CA LEU A 66 4.36 -10.64 10.69
C LEU A 66 4.20 -12.12 10.37
N MET A 67 3.54 -12.83 11.26
CA MET A 67 3.42 -14.28 11.15
C MET A 67 2.38 -14.72 10.14
N SER A 68 1.41 -13.87 9.86
CA SER A 68 0.35 -14.23 8.93
C SER A 68 0.02 -13.07 8.02
N GLU A 69 -0.64 -13.38 6.92
CA GLU A 69 -1.06 -12.37 5.97
C GLU A 69 -2.04 -11.40 6.61
N ASP A 70 -3.00 -11.92 7.37
CA ASP A 70 -3.99 -11.06 8.02
C ASP A 70 -3.34 -10.08 8.97
N GLU A 71 -2.37 -10.55 9.75
CA GLU A 71 -1.67 -9.65 10.65
C GLU A 71 -0.89 -8.61 9.87
N ALA A 72 -0.29 -9.03 8.77
CA ALA A 72 0.49 -8.09 7.97
C ALA A 72 -0.41 -7.02 7.34
N VAL A 73 -1.59 -7.41 6.88
CA VAL A 73 -2.54 -6.44 6.34
C VAL A 73 -2.91 -5.42 7.40
N ASN A 74 -3.32 -5.90 8.58
CA ASN A 74 -3.74 -5.00 9.64
C ASN A 74 -2.61 -4.11 10.11
N TYR A 75 -1.43 -4.67 10.24
CA TYR A 75 -0.28 -3.90 10.70
C TYR A 75 0.15 -2.87 9.66
N SER A 76 0.08 -3.25 8.38
CA SER A 76 0.43 -2.32 7.31
C SER A 76 -0.52 -1.12 7.29
N VAL A 77 -1.81 -1.38 7.48
CA VAL A 77 -2.78 -0.29 7.56
C VAL A 77 -2.48 0.60 8.77
N THR A 78 -2.18 -0.02 9.91
CA THR A 78 -1.87 0.75 11.11
C THR A 78 -0.65 1.62 10.90
N LYS A 79 0.38 1.08 10.26
CA LYS A 79 1.59 1.87 9.98
C LYS A 79 1.30 3.00 9.00
N ALA A 80 0.47 2.73 8.00
CA ALA A 80 0.11 3.76 7.03
C ALA A 80 -0.62 4.90 7.73
N LYS A 81 -1.53 4.58 8.63
CA LYS A 81 -2.24 5.63 9.36
C LYS A 81 -1.27 6.47 10.17
N LYS A 82 -0.29 5.84 10.77
CA LYS A 82 0.70 6.57 11.55
C LYS A 82 1.50 7.50 10.64
N ILE A 83 1.90 7.01 9.48
CA ILE A 83 2.64 7.83 8.52
C ILE A 83 1.80 9.04 8.11
N ILE A 84 0.52 8.83 7.84
CA ILE A 84 -0.37 9.91 7.46
C ILE A 84 -0.50 10.92 8.61
N ASP A 85 -0.66 10.43 9.84
CA ASP A 85 -0.79 11.32 10.98
C ASP A 85 0.46 12.16 11.20
N GLU A 86 1.63 11.60 10.91
CA GLU A 86 2.88 12.31 11.13
C GLU A 86 3.24 13.23 9.98
N GLN A 87 2.95 12.84 8.77
CA GLN A 87 3.44 13.57 7.60
C GLN A 87 2.37 14.27 6.79
N GLY A 88 1.16 13.73 6.80
CA GLY A 88 0.10 14.30 5.99
C GLY A 88 0.55 14.40 4.54
N GLU A 89 0.29 15.54 3.93
CA GLU A 89 0.62 15.70 2.52
C GLU A 89 2.10 15.81 2.26
N ARG A 90 2.91 15.99 3.29
CA ARG A 90 4.36 16.00 3.11
C ARG A 90 4.87 14.63 2.66
N LEU A 91 4.06 13.61 2.88
CA LEU A 91 4.40 12.25 2.44
C LEU A 91 4.76 12.21 0.96
N PHE A 92 4.11 13.06 0.15
CA PHE A 92 4.29 13.04 -1.30
C PHE A 92 5.35 14.01 -1.79
N LYS A 93 5.99 14.71 -0.90
CA LYS A 93 7.00 15.68 -1.32
C LYS A 93 8.32 15.02 -1.58
N GLU A 94 9.02 15.57 -2.53
CA GLU A 94 10.35 15.11 -2.85
C GLU A 94 11.37 15.66 -1.92
#